data_00842527eb63f2f7e3df23784f8ecd20
#
_entry.id   00842527eb63f2f7e3df23784f8ecd20
#
_cell.length_a   1.000
_cell.length_b   1.000
_cell.length_c   1.000
_cell.angle_alpha   90.00
_cell.angle_beta   90.00
_cell.angle_gamma   90.00
#
_symmetry.space_group_name_H-M   'P 1'
#
loop_
_entity.id
_entity.type
_entity.pdbx_description
1 polymer ?
#
loop_
_entity_poly.entity_id
_entity_poly.type
_entity_poly.pdbx_seq_one_letter_code
_entity_poly.pdbx_strand_id
1 'polypeptide(L)'
;MGEVIGKLPALRRRFLLSATDAEEIPRFTGMNRTLKLDFLNPEETVSQRLSVYRVTSPVKDKLETLYKLLCTLGNESTLVFCNHRESVDRVGKYLHSMKVYCETFHGGMEQDDRERALYKFRNGSCHIFISTDLAARGLDIPDIRHVVHYHLPVAEDGFIHRNGRTARWEAEGNAFLILHDEEPVSYTHLRAHETLRHL
;
A
#
# COMPACT_ATOMS: atom_id res chain seq x y z
N MET A 1 17.59 17.45 -1.50
CA MET A 1 16.48 18.33 -1.95
C MET A 1 16.85 19.81 -1.91
N GLY A 2 17.33 20.37 -0.79
CA GLY A 2 17.72 21.79 -0.71
C GLY A 2 18.76 22.22 -1.76
N GLU A 3 19.76 21.38 -2.02
CA GLU A 3 20.76 21.62 -3.07
C GLU A 3 20.18 21.65 -4.49
N VAL A 4 19.16 20.83 -4.76
CA VAL A 4 18.49 20.82 -6.08
C VAL A 4 17.71 22.11 -6.28
N ILE A 5 16.99 22.57 -5.26
CA ILE A 5 16.23 23.83 -5.31
C ILE A 5 17.17 25.03 -5.49
N GLY A 6 18.35 25.02 -4.83
CA GLY A 6 19.37 26.06 -4.98
C GLY A 6 19.97 26.15 -6.38
N LYS A 7 19.92 25.07 -7.17
CA LYS A 7 20.40 25.04 -8.57
C LYS A 7 19.35 25.49 -9.59
N LEU A 8 18.17 25.90 -9.15
CA LEU A 8 17.07 26.34 -10.01
C LEU A 8 16.77 27.83 -9.83
N PRO A 9 17.65 28.74 -10.32
CA PRO A 9 17.54 30.20 -10.08
C PRO A 9 16.28 30.83 -10.73
N ALA A 10 15.71 30.19 -11.75
CA ALA A 10 14.51 30.67 -12.43
C ALA A 10 13.19 30.15 -11.83
N LEU A 11 13.25 29.45 -10.69
CA LEU A 11 12.06 28.87 -10.06
C LEU A 11 11.17 29.98 -9.47
N ARG A 12 10.02 30.23 -10.10
CA ARG A 12 9.07 31.29 -9.72
C ARG A 12 7.95 30.81 -8.78
N ARG A 13 7.54 29.56 -8.88
CA ARG A 13 6.44 28.99 -8.09
C ARG A 13 6.81 27.62 -7.60
N ARG A 14 6.32 27.28 -6.42
CA ARG A 14 6.52 25.97 -5.78
C ARG A 14 5.17 25.47 -5.30
N PHE A 15 4.91 24.21 -5.53
CA PHE A 15 3.71 23.53 -5.06
C PHE A 15 4.14 22.32 -4.24
N LEU A 16 3.57 22.18 -3.06
CA LEU A 16 3.69 20.98 -2.24
C LEU A 16 2.34 20.29 -2.27
N LEU A 17 2.33 19.05 -2.72
CA LEU A 17 1.13 18.21 -2.79
C LEU A 17 1.28 17.04 -1.83
N SER A 18 0.28 16.81 -1.00
CA SER A 18 0.22 15.70 -0.06
C SER A 18 -1.20 15.17 0.01
N ALA A 19 -1.35 13.87 0.19
CA ALA A 19 -2.63 13.22 0.44
C ALA A 19 -3.02 13.26 1.94
N THR A 20 -2.08 13.61 2.80
CA THR A 20 -2.27 13.79 4.25
C THR A 20 -1.89 15.21 4.64
N ASP A 21 -2.50 15.74 5.69
CA ASP A 21 -2.11 17.04 6.22
C ASP A 21 -0.66 16.98 6.74
N ALA A 22 0.17 17.90 6.30
CA ALA A 22 1.54 18.05 6.79
C ALA A 22 1.53 19.05 7.95
N GLU A 23 1.85 18.60 9.14
CA GLU A 23 1.94 19.46 10.33
C GLU A 23 2.94 20.59 10.14
N GLU A 24 4.03 20.33 9.42
CA GLU A 24 5.05 21.34 9.11
C GLU A 24 5.58 21.25 7.68
N ILE A 25 5.72 22.37 7.02
CA ILE A 25 6.40 22.46 5.72
C ILE A 25 7.92 22.46 5.95
N PRO A 26 8.67 21.48 5.40
CA PRO A 26 10.10 21.39 5.63
C PRO A 26 10.84 22.66 5.19
N ARG A 27 11.71 23.20 6.04
CA ARG A 27 12.44 24.46 5.82
C ARG A 27 13.25 24.49 4.52
N PHE A 28 13.76 23.34 4.06
CA PHE A 28 14.53 23.25 2.82
C PHE A 28 13.71 23.61 1.57
N THR A 29 12.38 23.59 1.65
CA THR A 29 11.50 23.99 0.53
C THR A 29 11.60 25.49 0.22
N GLY A 30 12.04 26.30 1.20
CA GLY A 30 12.10 27.76 1.09
C GLY A 30 10.73 28.40 0.92
N MET A 31 9.66 27.75 1.37
CA MET A 31 8.28 28.25 1.29
C MET A 31 7.92 28.98 2.60
N ASN A 32 8.09 30.30 2.63
CA ASN A 32 7.87 31.10 3.84
C ASN A 32 6.45 31.68 3.97
N ARG A 33 5.75 31.85 2.84
CA ARG A 33 4.35 32.29 2.78
C ARG A 33 3.63 31.40 1.80
N THR A 34 2.86 30.47 2.31
CA THR A 34 2.13 29.48 1.51
C THR A 34 0.64 29.76 1.55
N LEU A 35 -0.01 29.65 0.41
CA LEU A 35 -1.45 29.48 0.35
C LEU A 35 -1.73 27.99 0.53
N LYS A 36 -2.36 27.60 1.62
CA LYS A 36 -2.86 26.23 1.83
C LYS A 36 -4.21 26.12 1.13
N LEU A 37 -4.28 25.23 0.15
CA LEU A 37 -5.53 24.80 -0.46
C LEU A 37 -5.83 23.42 0.12
N ASP A 38 -6.86 23.34 0.93
CA ASP A 38 -7.27 22.10 1.57
C ASP A 38 -8.45 21.51 0.79
N PHE A 39 -8.21 20.37 0.16
CA PHE A 39 -9.21 19.58 -0.54
C PHE A 39 -9.50 18.27 0.21
N LEU A 40 -8.98 18.12 1.43
CA LEU A 40 -9.28 17.00 2.28
C LEU A 40 -10.71 17.20 2.82
N ASN A 41 -11.67 16.59 2.16
CA ASN A 41 -13.05 16.60 2.63
C ASN A 41 -13.22 15.50 3.69
N PRO A 42 -13.38 15.82 4.98
CA PRO A 42 -13.49 14.80 6.03
C PRO A 42 -14.69 13.88 5.87
N GLU A 43 -15.71 14.31 5.12
CA GLU A 43 -16.96 13.56 4.93
C GLU A 43 -16.96 12.66 3.68
N GLU A 44 -16.09 12.91 2.71
CA GLU A 44 -15.91 12.08 1.49
C GLU A 44 -14.68 11.18 1.58
N THR A 45 -14.38 10.70 2.76
CA THR A 45 -13.22 9.84 2.95
C THR A 45 -13.37 8.52 2.21
N VAL A 46 -12.26 8.01 1.71
CA VAL A 46 -12.02 6.65 1.17
C VAL A 46 -12.71 5.56 2.03
N SER A 47 -13.04 5.89 3.29
CA SER A 47 -13.68 5.00 4.26
C SER A 47 -15.06 4.47 3.83
N GLN A 48 -15.84 5.21 3.04
CA GLN A 48 -17.18 4.76 2.62
C GLN A 48 -17.14 3.66 1.54
N ARG A 49 -16.04 3.57 0.79
CA ARG A 49 -15.86 2.62 -0.33
C ARG A 49 -14.85 1.52 -0.03
N LEU A 50 -14.18 1.60 1.12
CA LEU A 50 -13.20 0.64 1.57
C LEU A 50 -13.80 -0.24 2.67
N SER A 51 -13.91 -1.53 2.39
CA SER A 51 -14.23 -2.52 3.42
C SER A 51 -12.95 -3.08 4.01
N VAL A 52 -12.81 -3.04 5.34
CA VAL A 52 -11.63 -3.57 6.04
C VAL A 52 -11.99 -4.84 6.78
N TYR A 53 -11.21 -5.89 6.56
CA TYR A 53 -11.41 -7.21 7.12
C TYR A 53 -10.22 -7.64 7.96
N ARG A 54 -10.49 -8.22 9.12
CA ARG A 54 -9.51 -8.93 9.93
C ARG A 54 -9.52 -10.41 9.55
N VAL A 55 -8.34 -10.94 9.23
CA VAL A 55 -8.12 -12.37 8.96
C VAL A 55 -7.20 -12.91 10.03
N THR A 56 -7.69 -13.79 10.88
CA THR A 56 -6.91 -14.37 11.98
C THR A 56 -6.05 -15.51 11.49
N SER A 57 -4.74 -15.45 11.75
CA SER A 57 -3.81 -16.55 11.50
C SER A 57 -3.60 -17.35 12.78
N PRO A 58 -3.80 -18.68 12.76
CA PRO A 58 -3.60 -19.52 13.94
C PRO A 58 -2.13 -19.68 14.33
N VAL A 59 -1.22 -19.32 13.44
CA VAL A 59 0.23 -19.41 13.65
C VAL A 59 0.92 -18.11 13.28
N LYS A 60 2.08 -17.84 13.91
CA LYS A 60 2.91 -16.65 13.62
C LYS A 60 3.36 -16.57 12.16
N ASP A 61 3.60 -17.74 11.55
CA ASP A 61 3.87 -17.83 10.12
C ASP A 61 2.56 -17.78 9.33
N LYS A 62 2.24 -16.63 8.82
CA LYS A 62 0.97 -16.30 8.15
C LYS A 62 0.89 -16.78 6.70
N LEU A 63 1.85 -17.57 6.20
CA LEU A 63 1.91 -17.98 4.79
C LEU A 63 0.70 -18.80 4.35
N GLU A 64 0.31 -19.78 5.15
CA GLU A 64 -0.85 -20.63 4.85
C GLU A 64 -2.15 -19.82 4.87
N THR A 65 -2.28 -18.91 5.83
CA THR A 65 -3.44 -18.01 5.93
C THR A 65 -3.53 -17.09 4.71
N LEU A 66 -2.40 -16.52 4.28
CA LEU A 66 -2.33 -15.73 3.05
C LEU A 66 -2.74 -16.56 1.82
N TYR A 67 -2.20 -17.76 1.69
CA TYR A 67 -2.53 -18.66 0.58
C TYR A 67 -4.04 -18.94 0.51
N LYS A 68 -4.67 -19.32 1.64
CA LYS A 68 -6.10 -19.58 1.72
C LYS A 68 -6.93 -18.34 1.36
N LEU A 69 -6.53 -17.18 1.87
CA LEU A 69 -7.17 -15.91 1.53
C LEU A 69 -7.09 -15.63 0.02
N LEU A 70 -5.91 -15.73 -0.59
CA LEU A 70 -5.74 -15.51 -2.02
C LEU A 70 -6.54 -16.49 -2.88
N CYS A 71 -6.66 -17.74 -2.47
CA CYS A 71 -7.54 -18.72 -3.13
C CYS A 71 -9.02 -18.30 -3.06
N THR A 72 -9.44 -17.69 -1.95
CA THR A 72 -10.81 -17.20 -1.78
C THR A 72 -11.10 -15.96 -2.63
N LEU A 73 -10.09 -15.06 -2.79
CA LEU A 73 -10.21 -13.85 -3.58
C LEU A 73 -10.21 -14.12 -5.10
N GLY A 74 -9.72 -15.28 -5.52
CA GLY A 74 -9.73 -15.70 -6.91
C GLY A 74 -8.78 -14.89 -7.81
N ASN A 75 -9.26 -14.50 -8.99
CA ASN A 75 -8.46 -13.81 -10.02
C ASN A 75 -8.63 -12.28 -9.97
N GLU A 76 -9.07 -11.72 -8.85
CA GLU A 76 -9.15 -10.27 -8.73
C GLU A 76 -7.79 -9.66 -8.40
N SER A 77 -7.56 -8.43 -8.89
CA SER A 77 -6.29 -7.72 -8.71
C SER A 77 -6.00 -7.51 -7.22
N THR A 78 -4.95 -8.13 -6.73
CA THR A 78 -4.57 -8.15 -5.31
C THR A 78 -3.15 -7.67 -5.10
N LEU A 79 -2.96 -6.68 -4.24
CA LEU A 79 -1.66 -6.18 -3.82
C LEU A 79 -1.37 -6.61 -2.38
N VAL A 80 -0.31 -7.40 -2.20
CA VAL A 80 0.13 -7.89 -0.89
C VAL A 80 1.31 -7.06 -0.40
N PHE A 81 1.18 -6.47 0.78
CA PHE A 81 2.22 -5.66 1.40
C PHE A 81 3.03 -6.41 2.44
N CYS A 82 4.34 -6.40 2.26
CA CYS A 82 5.35 -6.85 3.22
C CYS A 82 6.23 -5.68 3.67
N ASN A 83 6.74 -5.72 4.92
CA ASN A 83 7.61 -4.66 5.43
C ASN A 83 9.06 -4.77 4.92
N HIS A 84 9.52 -5.98 4.57
CA HIS A 84 10.90 -6.26 4.17
C HIS A 84 10.94 -7.00 2.83
N ARG A 85 12.01 -6.75 2.05
CA ARG A 85 12.24 -7.41 0.75
C ARG A 85 12.38 -8.93 0.90
N GLU A 86 13.05 -9.40 1.96
CA GLU A 86 13.22 -10.83 2.25
C GLU A 86 11.87 -11.51 2.48
N SER A 87 10.89 -10.79 3.04
CA SER A 87 9.53 -11.30 3.21
C SER A 87 8.78 -11.34 1.88
N VAL A 88 9.01 -10.39 0.98
CA VAL A 88 8.45 -10.42 -0.38
C VAL A 88 8.92 -11.67 -1.11
N ASP A 89 10.24 -11.93 -1.10
CA ASP A 89 10.84 -13.10 -1.74
C ASP A 89 10.32 -14.42 -1.12
N ARG A 90 10.23 -14.47 0.20
CA ARG A 90 9.73 -15.64 0.93
C ARG A 90 8.28 -15.95 0.58
N VAL A 91 7.42 -14.94 0.60
CA VAL A 91 6.00 -15.08 0.23
C VAL A 91 5.88 -15.51 -1.23
N GLY A 92 6.61 -14.89 -2.14
CA GLY A 92 6.62 -15.24 -3.57
C GLY A 92 7.03 -16.70 -3.80
N LYS A 93 8.15 -17.13 -3.19
CA LYS A 93 8.62 -18.54 -3.28
C LYS A 93 7.59 -19.51 -2.73
N TYR A 94 6.97 -19.21 -1.59
CA TYR A 94 5.93 -20.06 -1.02
C TYR A 94 4.72 -20.18 -1.95
N LEU A 95 4.18 -19.06 -2.45
CA LEU A 95 3.03 -19.08 -3.35
C LEU A 95 3.34 -19.84 -4.65
N HIS A 96 4.52 -19.66 -5.24
CA HIS A 96 4.95 -20.44 -6.41
C HIS A 96 5.04 -21.94 -6.11
N SER A 97 5.51 -22.33 -4.92
CA SER A 97 5.52 -23.76 -4.50
C SER A 97 4.11 -24.33 -4.39
N MET A 98 3.13 -23.50 -4.04
CA MET A 98 1.71 -23.84 -3.99
C MET A 98 1.00 -23.69 -5.37
N LYS A 99 1.78 -23.43 -6.45
CA LYS A 99 1.30 -23.23 -7.82
C LYS A 99 0.37 -22.01 -7.99
N VAL A 100 0.52 -21.03 -7.12
CA VAL A 100 -0.14 -19.73 -7.25
C VAL A 100 0.79 -18.79 -7.99
N TYR A 101 0.34 -18.26 -9.12
CA TYR A 101 1.12 -17.32 -9.92
C TYR A 101 1.05 -15.93 -9.30
N CYS A 102 2.22 -15.35 -9.01
CA CYS A 102 2.36 -14.01 -8.44
C CYS A 102 3.64 -13.36 -8.94
N GLU A 103 3.69 -12.05 -8.94
CA GLU A 103 4.90 -11.26 -9.20
C GLU A 103 5.36 -10.58 -7.91
N THR A 104 6.68 -10.59 -7.69
CA THR A 104 7.33 -9.91 -6.57
C THR A 104 7.93 -8.59 -7.05
N PHE A 105 7.95 -7.58 -6.16
CA PHE A 105 8.44 -6.26 -6.50
C PHE A 105 9.05 -5.56 -5.29
N HIS A 106 10.36 -5.34 -5.31
CA HIS A 106 11.09 -4.63 -4.26
C HIS A 106 12.37 -3.97 -4.79
N GLY A 107 12.94 -3.07 -3.99
CA GLY A 107 14.10 -2.28 -4.41
C GLY A 107 15.42 -3.05 -4.60
N GLY A 108 15.49 -4.33 -4.22
CA GLY A 108 16.64 -5.19 -4.46
C GLY A 108 16.64 -5.94 -5.79
N MET A 109 15.58 -5.77 -6.60
CA MET A 109 15.48 -6.39 -7.93
C MET A 109 16.18 -5.53 -8.98
N GLU A 110 16.68 -6.17 -10.04
CA GLU A 110 17.17 -5.48 -11.23
C GLU A 110 16.03 -4.70 -11.90
N GLN A 111 16.38 -3.62 -12.60
CA GLN A 111 15.39 -2.73 -13.19
C GLN A 111 14.49 -3.45 -14.23
N ASP A 112 15.09 -4.29 -15.07
CA ASP A 112 14.36 -5.03 -16.10
C ASP A 112 13.34 -6.01 -15.50
N ASP A 113 13.68 -6.66 -14.39
CA ASP A 113 12.76 -7.57 -13.68
C ASP A 113 11.61 -6.80 -13.04
N ARG A 114 11.90 -5.62 -12.50
CA ARG A 114 10.87 -4.72 -11.94
C ARG A 114 9.89 -4.26 -13.02
N GLU A 115 10.38 -3.84 -14.17
CA GLU A 115 9.55 -3.41 -15.30
C GLU A 115 8.71 -4.57 -15.84
N ARG A 116 9.29 -5.76 -15.94
CA ARG A 116 8.58 -6.97 -16.37
C ARG A 116 7.47 -7.37 -15.41
N ALA A 117 7.74 -7.37 -14.10
CA ALA A 117 6.74 -7.69 -13.07
C ALA A 117 5.58 -6.69 -13.11
N LEU A 118 5.89 -5.39 -13.19
CA LEU A 118 4.88 -4.34 -13.27
C LEU A 118 4.05 -4.45 -14.57
N TYR A 119 4.69 -4.72 -15.71
CA TYR A 119 4.00 -4.91 -16.98
C TYR A 119 3.01 -6.08 -16.93
N LYS A 120 3.40 -7.23 -16.38
CA LYS A 120 2.52 -8.39 -16.24
C LYS A 120 1.33 -8.13 -15.33
N PHE A 121 1.52 -7.35 -14.27
CA PHE A 121 0.42 -6.97 -13.39
C PHE A 121 -0.53 -5.98 -14.08
N ARG A 122 0.00 -4.98 -14.80
CA ARG A 122 -0.81 -3.98 -15.52
C ARG A 122 -1.65 -4.58 -16.63
N ASN A 123 -1.13 -5.54 -17.37
CA ASN A 123 -1.84 -6.15 -18.49
C ASN A 123 -2.75 -7.32 -18.06
N GLY A 124 -2.86 -7.60 -16.75
CA GLY A 124 -3.71 -8.66 -16.23
C GLY A 124 -3.16 -10.08 -16.44
N SER A 125 -1.90 -10.25 -16.89
CA SER A 125 -1.27 -11.59 -16.96
C SER A 125 -0.94 -12.13 -15.57
N CYS A 126 -0.86 -11.27 -14.58
CA CYS A 126 -0.71 -11.61 -13.16
C CYS A 126 -1.71 -10.82 -12.34
N HIS A 127 -2.40 -11.48 -11.42
CA HIS A 127 -3.40 -10.83 -10.55
C HIS A 127 -2.90 -10.61 -9.13
N ILE A 128 -1.79 -11.21 -8.72
CA ILE A 128 -1.23 -11.08 -7.38
C ILE A 128 0.14 -10.43 -7.44
N PHE A 129 0.25 -9.25 -6.83
CA PHE A 129 1.48 -8.48 -6.80
C PHE A 129 1.94 -8.31 -5.34
N ILE A 130 3.16 -8.72 -5.03
CA ILE A 130 3.71 -8.71 -3.68
C ILE A 130 4.79 -7.64 -3.61
N SER A 131 4.65 -6.66 -2.72
CA SER A 131 5.57 -5.53 -2.70
C SER A 131 5.87 -5.02 -1.29
N THR A 132 6.92 -4.20 -1.20
CA THR A 132 7.17 -3.36 -0.03
C THR A 132 6.58 -1.97 -0.22
N ASP A 133 6.33 -1.24 0.87
CA ASP A 133 5.81 0.14 0.81
C ASP A 133 6.65 1.05 -0.07
N LEU A 134 7.96 1.02 0.15
CA LEU A 134 8.89 1.90 -0.58
C LEU A 134 8.87 1.63 -2.08
N ALA A 135 8.82 0.36 -2.46
CA ALA A 135 8.80 -0.01 -3.86
C ALA A 135 7.46 0.31 -4.55
N ALA A 136 6.34 0.17 -3.83
CA ALA A 136 5.01 0.47 -4.35
C ALA A 136 4.70 1.97 -4.44
N ARG A 137 5.47 2.83 -3.76
CA ARG A 137 5.28 4.29 -3.83
C ARG A 137 5.60 4.83 -5.22
N GLY A 138 4.73 5.71 -5.72
CA GLY A 138 4.91 6.34 -7.03
C GLY A 138 4.67 5.44 -8.23
N LEU A 139 4.34 4.15 -8.02
CA LEU A 139 3.95 3.29 -9.13
C LEU A 139 2.56 3.65 -9.60
N ASP A 140 2.45 3.81 -10.90
CA ASP A 140 1.17 3.84 -11.59
C ASP A 140 0.69 2.39 -11.74
N ILE A 141 -0.07 1.93 -10.76
CA ILE A 141 -0.69 0.60 -10.72
C ILE A 141 -2.18 0.79 -11.01
N PRO A 142 -2.77 -0.03 -11.90
CA PRO A 142 -4.20 0.04 -12.20
C PRO A 142 -5.05 -0.21 -10.94
N ASP A 143 -6.33 -0.01 -11.04
CA ASP A 143 -7.27 -0.20 -9.94
C ASP A 143 -7.10 -1.59 -9.31
N ILE A 144 -6.70 -1.57 -8.04
CA ILE A 144 -6.50 -2.77 -7.25
C ILE A 144 -7.81 -3.03 -6.50
N ARG A 145 -8.37 -4.24 -6.64
CA ARG A 145 -9.58 -4.63 -5.93
C ARG A 145 -9.29 -4.94 -4.46
N HIS A 146 -8.15 -5.58 -4.19
CA HIS A 146 -7.80 -6.05 -2.86
C HIS A 146 -6.41 -5.60 -2.43
N VAL A 147 -6.32 -5.06 -1.22
CA VAL A 147 -5.05 -4.80 -0.52
C VAL A 147 -4.93 -5.76 0.65
N VAL A 148 -3.84 -6.51 0.73
CA VAL A 148 -3.56 -7.44 1.81
C VAL A 148 -2.36 -6.96 2.61
N HIS A 149 -2.56 -6.69 3.89
CA HIS A 149 -1.49 -6.39 4.83
C HIS A 149 -0.97 -7.71 5.44
N TYR A 150 0.01 -8.34 4.76
CA TYR A 150 0.70 -9.51 5.32
C TYR A 150 1.51 -9.14 6.55
N HIS A 151 2.19 -7.99 6.51
CA HIS A 151 2.69 -7.28 7.68
C HIS A 151 1.97 -5.95 7.79
N LEU A 152 1.64 -5.58 9.02
CA LEU A 152 1.09 -4.27 9.29
C LEU A 152 2.12 -3.17 9.00
N PRO A 153 1.70 -2.00 8.53
CA PRO A 153 2.61 -0.88 8.38
C PRO A 153 3.15 -0.44 9.74
N VAL A 154 4.39 0.04 9.76
CA VAL A 154 5.05 0.53 10.99
C VAL A 154 4.47 1.87 11.43
N ALA A 155 4.01 2.69 10.49
CA ALA A 155 3.45 4.00 10.73
C ALA A 155 1.99 4.07 10.23
N GLU A 156 1.21 4.92 10.86
CA GLU A 156 -0.21 5.14 10.54
C GLU A 156 -0.41 5.59 9.08
N ASP A 157 0.38 6.57 8.64
CA ASP A 157 0.39 7.03 7.24
C ASP A 157 0.58 5.88 6.25
N GLY A 158 1.31 4.84 6.65
CA GLY A 158 1.51 3.64 5.84
C GLY A 158 0.21 2.92 5.55
N PHE A 159 -0.72 2.87 6.50
CA PHE A 159 -2.03 2.25 6.32
C PHE A 159 -2.86 3.01 5.27
N ILE A 160 -2.92 4.32 5.40
CA ILE A 160 -3.62 5.21 4.47
C ILE A 160 -3.02 5.07 3.06
N HIS A 161 -1.70 5.11 2.95
CA HIS A 161 -1.00 5.00 1.66
C HIS A 161 -1.18 3.64 0.98
N ARG A 162 -1.20 2.54 1.75
CA ARG A 162 -1.45 1.20 1.22
C ARG A 162 -2.89 1.07 0.73
N ASN A 163 -3.85 1.47 1.55
CA ASN A 163 -5.26 1.42 1.20
C ASN A 163 -5.63 2.38 0.07
N GLY A 164 -4.93 3.49 -0.06
CA GLY A 164 -5.06 4.39 -1.21
C GLY A 164 -4.62 3.78 -2.56
N ARG A 165 -4.29 2.50 -2.61
CA ARG A 165 -4.09 1.72 -3.85
C ARG A 165 -5.37 1.05 -4.32
N THR A 166 -6.36 0.92 -3.47
CA THR A 166 -7.71 0.42 -3.78
C THR A 166 -8.76 1.50 -3.49
N ALA A 167 -9.98 1.25 -3.82
CA ALA A 167 -11.12 2.16 -3.63
C ALA A 167 -10.90 3.56 -4.24
N ARG A 168 -10.18 3.63 -5.36
CA ARG A 168 -9.92 4.89 -6.07
C ARG A 168 -11.13 5.33 -6.88
N TRP A 169 -11.29 6.65 -7.00
CA TRP A 169 -12.37 7.27 -7.74
C TRP A 169 -13.75 6.79 -7.22
N GLU A 170 -14.50 6.07 -8.02
CA GLU A 170 -15.82 5.53 -7.67
C GLU A 170 -15.82 4.02 -7.40
N ALA A 171 -14.64 3.38 -7.43
CA ALA A 171 -14.52 1.94 -7.23
C ALA A 171 -14.56 1.56 -5.73
N GLU A 172 -15.21 0.44 -5.44
CA GLU A 172 -15.13 -0.20 -4.12
C GLU A 172 -13.84 -1.01 -3.99
N GLY A 173 -13.30 -1.08 -2.79
CA GLY A 173 -12.09 -1.83 -2.48
C GLY A 173 -12.17 -2.58 -1.17
N ASN A 174 -11.32 -3.60 -1.03
CA ASN A 174 -11.23 -4.37 0.20
C ASN A 174 -9.80 -4.37 0.72
N ALA A 175 -9.65 -4.17 2.02
CA ALA A 175 -8.38 -4.30 2.72
C ALA A 175 -8.44 -5.47 3.72
N PHE A 176 -7.46 -6.35 3.68
CA PHE A 176 -7.36 -7.51 4.55
C PHE A 176 -6.12 -7.40 5.44
N LEU A 177 -6.32 -7.52 6.76
CA LEU A 177 -5.24 -7.51 7.73
C LEU A 177 -5.04 -8.93 8.26
N ILE A 178 -3.93 -9.57 7.92
CA ILE A 178 -3.61 -10.89 8.45
C ILE A 178 -2.89 -10.73 9.78
N LEU A 179 -3.56 -11.14 10.86
CA LEU A 179 -3.11 -10.94 12.24
C LEU A 179 -2.94 -12.27 12.95
N HIS A 180 -1.90 -12.39 13.77
CA HIS A 180 -1.77 -13.43 14.77
C HIS A 180 -2.21 -12.86 16.13
N ASP A 181 -2.78 -13.68 17.00
CA ASP A 181 -3.36 -13.20 18.26
C ASP A 181 -2.34 -12.56 19.22
N GLU A 182 -1.06 -12.92 19.11
CA GLU A 182 0.02 -12.30 19.89
C GLU A 182 0.60 -11.03 19.27
N GLU A 183 0.18 -10.62 18.07
CA GLU A 183 0.63 -9.36 17.48
C GLU A 183 -0.04 -8.20 18.22
N PRO A 184 0.76 -7.28 18.81
CA PRO A 184 0.18 -6.13 19.48
C PRO A 184 -0.49 -5.23 18.46
N VAL A 185 -1.81 -5.24 18.45
CA VAL A 185 -2.62 -4.38 17.59
C VAL A 185 -2.74 -3.02 18.29
N SER A 186 -1.74 -2.16 18.15
CA SER A 186 -1.85 -0.77 18.57
C SER A 186 -2.69 0.03 17.56
N TYR A 187 -3.94 -0.41 17.36
CA TYR A 187 -4.87 0.21 16.40
C TYR A 187 -5.85 1.15 17.09
N THR A 188 -5.37 2.10 17.83
CA THR A 188 -6.22 3.22 18.29
C THR A 188 -6.82 3.98 17.09
N HIS A 189 -6.18 3.91 15.94
CA HIS A 189 -6.56 4.65 14.72
C HIS A 189 -7.52 3.90 13.79
N LEU A 190 -7.52 2.56 13.79
CA LEU A 190 -8.52 1.79 13.05
C LEU A 190 -9.93 1.89 13.66
N ARG A 191 -10.03 2.24 14.95
CA ARG A 191 -11.32 2.40 15.62
C ARG A 191 -12.09 3.66 15.23
N ALA A 192 -11.42 4.67 14.69
CA ALA A 192 -12.07 5.96 14.42
C ALA A 192 -12.80 6.02 13.07
N HIS A 193 -12.47 5.14 12.11
CA HIS A 193 -12.95 5.29 10.74
C HIS A 193 -13.55 4.05 10.08
N GLU A 194 -13.48 2.84 10.65
CA GLU A 194 -13.89 1.64 9.91
C GLU A 194 -14.46 0.54 10.79
N THR A 195 -15.60 0.01 10.35
CA THR A 195 -16.21 -1.20 10.92
C THR A 195 -15.40 -2.41 10.47
N LEU A 196 -14.47 -2.89 11.31
CA LEU A 196 -13.75 -4.13 11.06
C LEU A 196 -14.74 -5.30 10.97
N ARG A 197 -14.78 -5.96 9.82
CA ARG A 197 -15.52 -7.20 9.62
C ARG A 197 -14.59 -8.38 9.88
N HIS A 198 -15.09 -9.41 10.53
CA HIS A 198 -14.39 -10.67 10.72
C HIS A 198 -14.74 -11.61 9.57
N LEU A 199 -13.71 -12.18 8.95
CA LEU A 199 -13.80 -13.29 8.02
C LEU A 199 -13.43 -14.58 8.73
#